data_428344a0e350afd8dcd4861e3b1d3cae
#
_entry.id   428344a0e350afd8dcd4861e3b1d3cae
#
_cell.length_a   1.000
_cell.length_b   1.000
_cell.length_c   1.000
_cell.angle_alpha   90.00
_cell.angle_beta   90.00
_cell.angle_gamma   90.00
#
_symmetry.space_group_name_H-M   'P 1'
#
loop_
_entity.id
_entity.type
_entity.pdbx_description
1 polymer ?
#
loop_
_entity_poly.entity_id
_entity_poly.type
_entity_poly.pdbx_seq_one_letter_code
_entity_poly.pdbx_strand_id
1 'polypeptide(L)'
;MFFFDLLRSFFTDRSSNSGLDNKIRNPILRSAGDITKDLIRRIIDNDLDSLTIDYEFTRAPDSGPDSNTQKWRALQRHTNPFYRANICTPIKRIEFKVILTRNVTSLAGAFAYMEELEFVNLSDTSMIANMSSMFCCARAFNQPIGNWDVSNVTNMSHMLGGTWAFNQPIGDWDVSKVTDMSGMFEGARAFNQPIGNWDVSNVTNMSHMFNCATSFNQPIGNWDVSKVTDMFDMFSCADAFNQPIGNWDVSNVTNMSGMFCHAKAFNQPIGDWVVSKVTNMSSMFCHTMAFNQPIGDWDVSNVTNMSGMFEDASAFNQPIGNWDVSNVTDMDWMFRDATAFNQPIGNWDVSKVTDMYEMFRGATAFNQTIRRLMRKPY
;
A
#
# COMPACT_ATOMS: atom_id res chain seq x y z
N MET A 1 -1.03 -6.46 -29.35
CA MET A 1 -1.17 -7.70 -30.11
C MET A 1 0.19 -8.31 -30.44
N PHE A 2 1.11 -7.60 -31.07
CA PHE A 2 2.45 -8.11 -31.46
C PHE A 2 3.34 -8.64 -30.33
N PHE A 3 3.27 -8.11 -29.13
CA PHE A 3 4.16 -8.46 -28.02
C PHE A 3 3.73 -9.74 -27.28
N PHE A 4 2.41 -9.98 -27.16
CA PHE A 4 1.87 -11.24 -26.59
C PHE A 4 2.14 -12.44 -27.51
N ASP A 5 2.07 -12.24 -28.81
CA ASP A 5 2.40 -13.28 -29.79
C ASP A 5 3.92 -13.58 -29.77
N LEU A 6 4.74 -12.54 -29.49
CA LEU A 6 6.17 -12.70 -29.29
C LEU A 6 6.50 -13.56 -28.07
N LEU A 7 5.90 -13.31 -26.91
CA LEU A 7 6.09 -14.10 -25.70
C LEU A 7 5.55 -15.55 -25.86
N ARG A 8 4.37 -15.73 -26.48
CA ARG A 8 3.85 -17.07 -26.76
C ARG A 8 4.81 -17.93 -27.59
N SER A 9 5.50 -17.32 -28.56
CA SER A 9 6.48 -18.04 -29.38
C SER A 9 7.73 -18.50 -28.60
N PHE A 10 8.03 -17.89 -27.45
CA PHE A 10 9.15 -18.31 -26.58
C PHE A 10 8.90 -19.57 -25.80
N PHE A 11 7.65 -19.84 -25.44
CA PHE A 11 7.30 -21.04 -24.66
C PHE A 11 7.14 -22.30 -25.51
N THR A 12 7.10 -22.16 -26.83
CA THR A 12 6.88 -23.30 -27.75
C THR A 12 8.14 -23.81 -28.45
N ASP A 13 9.26 -23.10 -28.39
CA ASP A 13 10.48 -23.49 -29.15
C ASP A 13 11.69 -23.69 -28.20
N ARG A 14 11.73 -24.87 -27.58
CA ARG A 14 12.93 -25.38 -26.86
C ARG A 14 13.77 -26.23 -27.82
N SER A 15 14.53 -25.59 -28.71
CA SER A 15 15.62 -26.31 -29.40
C SER A 15 16.87 -25.41 -29.51
N SER A 16 17.86 -25.89 -28.82
CA SER A 16 19.30 -25.64 -28.89
C SER A 16 19.86 -24.69 -29.96
N ASN A 17 20.68 -23.71 -29.53
CA ASN A 17 21.93 -23.46 -30.21
C ASN A 17 22.97 -22.86 -29.27
N SER A 18 24.06 -23.63 -29.11
CA SER A 18 25.29 -23.24 -28.43
C SER A 18 26.19 -22.44 -29.38
N GLY A 19 26.70 -21.33 -28.91
CA GLY A 19 27.88 -20.70 -29.49
C GLY A 19 27.68 -19.27 -29.97
N LEU A 20 27.96 -18.33 -29.10
CA LEU A 20 28.66 -17.08 -29.47
C LEU A 20 29.00 -16.33 -28.15
N ASP A 21 30.29 -16.43 -27.81
CA ASP A 21 30.88 -15.73 -26.69
C ASP A 21 31.09 -14.25 -27.07
N ASN A 22 30.05 -13.41 -26.77
CA ASN A 22 30.18 -11.97 -26.65
C ASN A 22 29.19 -11.49 -25.59
N LYS A 23 29.57 -11.68 -24.32
CA LYS A 23 28.82 -11.12 -23.18
C LYS A 23 28.94 -9.59 -23.22
N ILE A 24 28.10 -8.93 -23.97
CA ILE A 24 27.83 -7.51 -23.75
C ILE A 24 27.06 -7.44 -22.43
N ARG A 25 27.77 -7.16 -21.34
CA ARG A 25 27.19 -7.16 -19.99
C ARG A 25 26.19 -6.03 -19.76
N ASN A 26 26.22 -4.98 -20.59
CA ASN A 26 25.32 -3.83 -20.48
C ASN A 26 24.94 -3.35 -21.91
N PRO A 27 23.88 -3.91 -22.53
CA PRO A 27 23.46 -3.47 -23.84
C PRO A 27 22.92 -2.02 -23.79
N ILE A 28 23.29 -1.23 -24.78
CA ILE A 28 22.82 0.14 -24.98
C ILE A 28 21.66 0.11 -25.96
N LEU A 29 20.45 0.49 -25.47
CA LEU A 29 19.28 0.67 -26.30
C LEU A 29 19.29 2.10 -26.87
N ARG A 30 19.43 2.24 -28.19
CA ARG A 30 19.40 3.52 -28.89
C ARG A 30 18.08 3.80 -29.58
N SER A 31 17.22 2.81 -29.65
CA SER A 31 15.86 2.89 -30.18
C SER A 31 14.97 1.78 -29.62
N ALA A 32 13.66 1.94 -29.80
CA ALA A 32 12.71 0.88 -29.47
C ALA A 32 12.93 -0.41 -30.30
N GLY A 33 13.54 -0.29 -31.48
CA GLY A 33 13.86 -1.43 -32.34
C GLY A 33 15.00 -2.31 -31.79
N ASP A 34 15.79 -1.82 -30.83
CA ASP A 34 16.89 -2.58 -30.23
C ASP A 34 16.38 -3.64 -29.25
N ILE A 35 15.09 -3.63 -28.92
CA ILE A 35 14.45 -4.65 -28.10
C ILE A 35 14.15 -5.87 -28.97
N THR A 36 15.13 -6.73 -29.08
CA THR A 36 15.05 -7.96 -29.87
C THR A 36 14.59 -9.16 -29.04
N LYS A 37 14.17 -10.23 -29.73
CA LYS A 37 13.91 -11.52 -29.10
C LYS A 37 15.10 -12.05 -28.32
N ASP A 38 16.31 -11.86 -28.85
CA ASP A 38 17.55 -12.29 -28.21
C ASP A 38 17.80 -11.52 -26.94
N LEU A 39 17.62 -10.20 -26.92
CA LEU A 39 17.70 -9.38 -25.71
C LEU A 39 16.76 -9.87 -24.60
N ILE A 40 15.50 -10.15 -24.94
CA ILE A 40 14.52 -10.65 -24.00
C ILE A 40 14.91 -12.01 -23.46
N ARG A 41 15.39 -12.94 -24.34
CA ARG A 41 15.87 -14.25 -23.92
C ARG A 41 17.02 -14.13 -22.93
N ARG A 42 18.00 -13.28 -23.20
CA ARG A 42 19.17 -13.06 -22.33
C ARG A 42 18.78 -12.48 -20.96
N ILE A 43 17.73 -11.64 -20.91
CA ILE A 43 17.16 -11.15 -19.64
C ILE A 43 16.54 -12.34 -18.86
N ILE A 44 15.75 -13.17 -19.53
CA ILE A 44 15.06 -14.33 -18.90
C ILE A 44 16.07 -15.38 -18.42
N ASP A 45 17.12 -15.63 -19.18
CA ASP A 45 18.14 -16.64 -18.88
C ASP A 45 19.18 -16.14 -17.83
N ASN A 46 18.95 -14.98 -17.21
CA ASN A 46 19.88 -14.31 -16.27
C ASN A 46 21.26 -13.96 -16.85
N ASP A 47 21.37 -13.83 -18.16
CA ASP A 47 22.60 -13.43 -18.83
C ASP A 47 22.86 -11.92 -18.81
N LEU A 48 21.84 -11.12 -18.44
CA LEU A 48 21.88 -9.66 -18.36
C LEU A 48 21.36 -9.19 -17.01
N ASP A 49 22.14 -8.35 -16.33
CA ASP A 49 21.79 -7.70 -15.08
C ASP A 49 21.63 -6.17 -15.21
N SER A 50 21.97 -5.61 -16.38
CA SER A 50 21.95 -4.17 -16.60
C SER A 50 21.56 -3.78 -18.02
N LEU A 51 20.90 -2.62 -18.15
CA LEU A 51 20.50 -1.99 -19.43
C LEU A 51 20.89 -0.53 -19.42
N THR A 52 21.34 -0.01 -20.56
CA THR A 52 21.52 1.42 -20.80
C THR A 52 20.51 1.87 -21.87
N ILE A 53 19.74 2.91 -21.56
CA ILE A 53 18.78 3.53 -22.49
C ILE A 53 19.37 4.85 -22.96
N ASP A 54 19.71 4.92 -24.25
CA ASP A 54 20.41 6.04 -24.90
C ASP A 54 19.63 6.52 -26.13
N TYR A 55 18.33 6.82 -25.96
CA TYR A 55 17.54 7.46 -26.99
C TYR A 55 16.54 8.44 -26.40
N GLU A 56 16.33 9.56 -27.12
CA GLU A 56 15.33 10.54 -26.73
C GLU A 56 13.91 10.03 -27.00
N PHE A 57 13.04 10.22 -26.01
CA PHE A 57 11.61 10.07 -26.21
C PHE A 57 11.09 11.34 -26.91
N THR A 58 11.24 11.39 -28.25
CA THR A 58 10.74 12.51 -29.03
C THR A 58 9.21 12.53 -29.04
N ARG A 59 8.63 13.74 -28.97
CA ARG A 59 7.18 13.98 -29.08
C ARG A 59 6.66 13.34 -30.35
N ALA A 60 5.69 12.42 -30.28
CA ALA A 60 4.90 12.06 -31.44
C ALA A 60 4.12 13.29 -31.93
N PRO A 61 3.98 13.50 -33.21
CA PRO A 61 3.17 14.62 -33.74
C PRO A 61 1.76 14.54 -33.15
N ASP A 62 1.21 15.72 -32.80
CA ASP A 62 -0.01 15.93 -32.05
C ASP A 62 -1.20 15.07 -32.53
N SER A 63 -1.63 14.16 -31.71
CA SER A 63 -2.94 13.52 -31.82
C SER A 63 -3.49 13.24 -30.44
N GLY A 64 -4.12 14.25 -29.84
CA GLY A 64 -5.01 14.13 -28.70
C GLY A 64 -4.37 14.08 -27.29
N PRO A 65 -5.17 14.21 -26.22
CA PRO A 65 -4.72 14.32 -24.83
C PRO A 65 -3.98 13.09 -24.26
N ASP A 66 -3.91 11.97 -25.01
CA ASP A 66 -3.32 10.70 -24.58
C ASP A 66 -1.84 10.46 -24.98
N SER A 67 -1.20 11.43 -25.67
CA SER A 67 0.13 11.21 -26.24
C SER A 67 1.23 10.94 -25.19
N ASN A 68 1.15 11.53 -24.00
CA ASN A 68 2.12 11.34 -22.92
C ASN A 68 1.98 9.96 -22.27
N THR A 69 0.77 9.50 -22.06
CA THR A 69 0.48 8.16 -21.52
C THR A 69 0.95 7.06 -22.49
N GLN A 70 0.83 7.27 -23.79
CA GLN A 70 1.30 6.31 -24.79
C GLN A 70 2.82 6.23 -24.85
N LYS A 71 3.54 7.34 -24.74
CA LYS A 71 5.01 7.37 -24.72
C LYS A 71 5.57 6.69 -23.49
N TRP A 72 4.95 6.95 -22.33
CA TRP A 72 5.34 6.31 -21.10
C TRP A 72 5.01 4.79 -21.12
N ARG A 73 3.85 4.41 -21.62
CA ARG A 73 3.53 2.99 -21.88
C ARG A 73 4.52 2.34 -22.85
N ALA A 74 5.08 3.10 -23.77
CA ALA A 74 6.17 2.62 -24.61
C ALA A 74 7.45 2.42 -23.79
N LEU A 75 7.87 3.38 -22.94
CA LEU A 75 9.01 3.20 -22.03
C LEU A 75 8.80 2.00 -21.09
N GLN A 76 7.66 1.89 -20.46
CA GLN A 76 7.32 0.73 -19.62
C GLN A 76 7.46 -0.60 -20.38
N ARG A 77 7.04 -0.65 -21.65
CA ARG A 77 7.23 -1.86 -22.48
C ARG A 77 8.69 -2.14 -22.80
N HIS A 78 9.53 -1.10 -22.82
CA HIS A 78 10.94 -1.18 -23.20
C HIS A 78 11.86 -1.42 -22.00
N THR A 79 11.53 -0.83 -20.84
CA THR A 79 12.31 -1.00 -19.60
C THR A 79 11.83 -2.16 -18.73
N ASN A 80 10.52 -2.44 -18.77
CA ASN A 80 9.91 -3.56 -18.08
C ASN A 80 8.91 -4.29 -19.00
N PRO A 81 9.38 -5.07 -19.96
CA PRO A 81 8.52 -5.83 -20.87
C PRO A 81 7.61 -6.83 -20.14
N PHE A 82 7.89 -7.14 -18.87
CA PHE A 82 7.17 -8.12 -18.06
C PHE A 82 6.13 -7.49 -17.13
N TYR A 83 6.05 -6.15 -17.05
CA TYR A 83 5.11 -5.43 -16.18
C TYR A 83 3.67 -5.96 -16.25
N ARG A 84 3.15 -6.22 -17.45
CA ARG A 84 1.78 -6.75 -17.64
C ARG A 84 1.64 -8.24 -17.41
N ALA A 85 2.76 -8.97 -17.38
CA ALA A 85 2.77 -10.43 -17.23
C ALA A 85 3.12 -10.84 -15.80
N ASN A 86 3.36 -9.89 -14.88
CA ASN A 86 3.85 -10.16 -13.51
C ASN A 86 5.05 -11.12 -13.50
N ILE A 87 5.94 -10.99 -14.46
CA ILE A 87 7.13 -11.83 -14.56
C ILE A 87 8.30 -11.05 -13.97
N CYS A 88 8.93 -11.63 -12.94
CA CYS A 88 10.16 -11.10 -12.35
C CYS A 88 11.27 -11.01 -13.39
N THR A 89 12.05 -9.93 -13.35
CA THR A 89 13.19 -9.72 -14.24
C THR A 89 14.47 -9.66 -13.43
N PRO A 90 15.57 -10.30 -13.90
CA PRO A 90 16.87 -10.27 -13.23
C PRO A 90 17.63 -8.94 -13.41
N ILE A 91 17.05 -7.93 -14.02
CA ILE A 91 17.69 -6.65 -14.25
C ILE A 91 17.93 -5.94 -12.91
N LYS A 92 19.18 -5.67 -12.61
CA LYS A 92 19.64 -4.98 -11.40
C LYS A 92 19.87 -3.50 -11.60
N ARG A 93 20.22 -3.09 -12.82
CA ARG A 93 20.65 -1.74 -13.11
C ARG A 93 20.07 -1.21 -14.42
N ILE A 94 19.45 -0.02 -14.37
CA ILE A 94 19.00 0.72 -15.53
C ILE A 94 19.64 2.10 -15.53
N GLU A 95 20.33 2.44 -16.61
CA GLU A 95 20.92 3.77 -16.83
C GLU A 95 20.20 4.48 -17.97
N PHE A 96 19.67 5.67 -17.66
CA PHE A 96 19.19 6.60 -18.67
C PHE A 96 20.30 7.60 -18.96
N LYS A 97 20.79 7.65 -20.19
CA LYS A 97 21.75 8.67 -20.65
C LYS A 97 21.08 9.95 -21.11
N VAL A 98 19.76 9.93 -21.20
CA VAL A 98 18.97 11.03 -21.73
C VAL A 98 18.17 11.66 -20.60
N ILE A 99 18.17 13.00 -20.55
CA ILE A 99 17.32 13.78 -19.66
C ILE A 99 15.86 13.45 -20.00
N LEU A 100 15.06 13.10 -19.01
CA LEU A 100 13.62 12.97 -19.19
C LEU A 100 13.13 14.31 -19.75
N THR A 101 12.63 14.30 -20.98
CA THR A 101 12.21 15.56 -21.62
C THR A 101 11.03 16.17 -20.87
N ARG A 102 10.85 17.49 -20.96
CA ARG A 102 9.73 18.25 -20.36
C ARG A 102 8.33 17.72 -20.68
N ASN A 103 8.22 16.68 -21.48
CA ASN A 103 6.95 16.08 -21.91
C ASN A 103 6.61 14.77 -21.16
N VAL A 104 7.49 14.26 -20.29
CA VAL A 104 7.22 13.07 -19.46
C VAL A 104 6.67 13.54 -18.13
N THR A 105 5.38 13.34 -17.89
CA THR A 105 4.70 13.74 -16.66
C THR A 105 4.28 12.54 -15.80
N SER A 106 4.54 11.30 -16.24
CA SER A 106 4.17 10.09 -15.52
C SER A 106 5.25 9.03 -15.62
N LEU A 107 5.64 8.50 -14.46
CA LEU A 107 6.49 7.34 -14.27
C LEU A 107 5.72 6.17 -13.66
N ALA A 108 4.38 6.18 -13.79
CA ALA A 108 3.53 5.17 -13.18
C ALA A 108 3.92 3.75 -13.62
N GLY A 109 4.23 2.88 -12.65
CA GLY A 109 4.61 1.49 -12.84
C GLY A 109 5.92 1.24 -13.61
N ALA A 110 6.78 2.25 -13.74
CA ALA A 110 7.97 2.21 -14.58
C ALA A 110 8.88 1.02 -14.34
N PHE A 111 9.11 0.71 -13.08
CA PHE A 111 10.03 -0.32 -12.61
C PHE A 111 9.32 -1.35 -11.74
N ALA A 112 7.99 -1.41 -11.84
CA ALA A 112 7.21 -2.37 -11.08
C ALA A 112 7.58 -3.82 -11.44
N TYR A 113 7.60 -4.69 -10.42
CA TYR A 113 7.95 -6.12 -10.53
C TYR A 113 9.38 -6.42 -10.99
N MET A 114 10.27 -5.41 -10.99
CA MET A 114 11.70 -5.63 -11.20
C MET A 114 12.36 -6.01 -9.87
N GLU A 115 12.15 -7.25 -9.44
CA GLU A 115 12.47 -7.71 -8.08
C GLU A 115 13.96 -7.57 -7.72
N GLU A 116 14.86 -7.70 -8.70
CA GLU A 116 16.30 -7.60 -8.54
C GLU A 116 16.85 -6.19 -8.80
N LEU A 117 15.99 -5.21 -9.06
CA LEU A 117 16.43 -3.85 -9.38
C LEU A 117 17.10 -3.20 -8.17
N GLU A 118 18.35 -2.79 -8.33
CA GLU A 118 19.16 -2.12 -7.33
C GLU A 118 19.40 -0.63 -7.65
N PHE A 119 19.43 -0.26 -8.94
CA PHE A 119 19.83 1.07 -9.37
C PHE A 119 19.05 1.58 -10.58
N VAL A 120 18.62 2.84 -10.47
CA VAL A 120 18.04 3.64 -11.57
C VAL A 120 18.60 5.05 -11.48
N ASN A 121 19.18 5.60 -12.57
CA ASN A 121 19.51 7.01 -12.63
C ASN A 121 18.41 7.79 -13.38
N LEU A 122 17.74 8.65 -12.69
CA LEU A 122 16.83 9.65 -13.28
C LEU A 122 17.45 11.04 -13.04
N SER A 123 17.70 11.79 -14.09
CA SER A 123 18.42 13.07 -14.00
C SER A 123 17.53 14.24 -13.58
N ASP A 124 16.22 14.15 -13.84
CA ASP A 124 15.25 15.20 -13.54
C ASP A 124 13.87 14.57 -13.35
N THR A 125 13.26 14.81 -12.20
CA THR A 125 11.91 14.33 -11.86
C THR A 125 10.90 15.47 -11.68
N SER A 126 11.34 16.73 -11.84
CA SER A 126 10.56 17.93 -11.54
C SER A 126 9.24 18.08 -12.33
N MET A 127 9.14 17.44 -13.49
CA MET A 127 7.93 17.47 -14.31
C MET A 127 6.97 16.31 -14.07
N ILE A 128 7.33 15.40 -13.16
CA ILE A 128 6.52 14.19 -12.93
C ILE A 128 5.36 14.51 -12.01
N ALA A 129 4.14 14.24 -12.47
CA ALA A 129 2.92 14.37 -11.69
C ALA A 129 2.38 13.03 -11.15
N ASN A 130 2.78 11.91 -11.76
CA ASN A 130 2.30 10.58 -11.37
C ASN A 130 3.46 9.59 -11.23
N MET A 131 3.68 9.10 -10.00
CA MET A 131 4.66 8.07 -9.65
C MET A 131 3.99 6.78 -9.13
N SER A 132 2.69 6.60 -9.37
CA SER A 132 1.97 5.43 -8.85
C SER A 132 2.62 4.12 -9.28
N SER A 133 2.77 3.20 -8.33
CA SER A 133 3.37 1.86 -8.53
C SER A 133 4.78 1.86 -9.17
N MET A 134 5.50 2.99 -9.13
CA MET A 134 6.77 3.13 -9.88
C MET A 134 7.78 2.03 -9.57
N PHE A 135 7.92 1.65 -8.30
CA PHE A 135 8.80 0.56 -7.85
C PHE A 135 8.01 -0.58 -7.18
N CYS A 136 6.71 -0.69 -7.47
CA CYS A 136 5.89 -1.74 -6.86
C CYS A 136 6.52 -3.12 -7.05
N CYS A 137 6.74 -3.86 -5.95
CA CYS A 137 7.38 -5.17 -5.93
C CYS A 137 8.84 -5.21 -6.45
N ALA A 138 9.54 -4.08 -6.51
CA ALA A 138 10.99 -4.04 -6.71
C ALA A 138 11.71 -4.37 -5.38
N ARG A 139 11.77 -5.64 -5.01
CA ARG A 139 12.12 -6.11 -3.67
C ARG A 139 13.52 -5.72 -3.22
N ALA A 140 14.51 -5.71 -4.14
CA ALA A 140 15.89 -5.37 -3.85
C ALA A 140 16.19 -3.87 -3.87
N PHE A 141 15.25 -3.06 -4.35
CA PHE A 141 15.46 -1.62 -4.52
C PHE A 141 15.67 -0.92 -3.18
N ASN A 142 16.85 -0.30 -3.03
CA ASN A 142 17.22 0.49 -1.85
C ASN A 142 18.18 1.65 -2.20
N GLN A 143 18.02 2.25 -3.36
CA GLN A 143 18.83 3.37 -3.80
C GLN A 143 18.38 4.67 -3.11
N PRO A 144 19.32 5.57 -2.72
CA PRO A 144 18.97 6.93 -2.29
C PRO A 144 18.23 7.70 -3.40
N ILE A 145 17.02 8.14 -3.09
CA ILE A 145 16.14 8.92 -3.97
C ILE A 145 15.67 10.23 -3.30
N GLY A 146 16.20 10.55 -2.13
CA GLY A 146 15.79 11.74 -1.36
C GLY A 146 16.03 13.07 -2.07
N ASN A 147 16.93 13.11 -3.07
CA ASN A 147 17.21 14.28 -3.88
C ASN A 147 16.28 14.46 -5.09
N TRP A 148 15.30 13.58 -5.29
CA TRP A 148 14.32 13.73 -6.35
C TRP A 148 13.39 14.91 -6.06
N ASP A 149 13.13 15.72 -7.09
CA ASP A 149 12.07 16.73 -7.01
C ASP A 149 10.70 16.06 -7.26
N VAL A 150 9.91 15.96 -6.20
CA VAL A 150 8.56 15.39 -6.23
C VAL A 150 7.46 16.44 -6.05
N SER A 151 7.83 17.73 -6.07
CA SER A 151 6.94 18.86 -5.76
C SER A 151 5.75 19.02 -6.71
N ASN A 152 5.75 18.33 -7.86
CA ASN A 152 4.63 18.29 -8.79
C ASN A 152 3.85 16.98 -8.78
N VAL A 153 4.24 16.02 -7.93
CA VAL A 153 3.56 14.72 -7.86
C VAL A 153 2.22 14.86 -7.15
N THR A 154 1.18 14.32 -7.75
CA THR A 154 -0.17 14.28 -7.20
C THR A 154 -0.61 12.87 -6.82
N ASN A 155 0.02 11.83 -7.40
CA ASN A 155 -0.29 10.44 -7.12
C ASN A 155 0.98 9.64 -6.84
N MET A 156 1.08 9.10 -5.61
CA MET A 156 2.15 8.21 -5.15
C MET A 156 1.63 6.83 -4.74
N SER A 157 0.41 6.46 -5.17
CA SER A 157 -0.18 5.17 -4.77
C SER A 157 0.73 4.00 -5.13
N HIS A 158 0.99 3.10 -4.16
CA HIS A 158 1.88 1.93 -4.27
C HIS A 158 3.29 2.22 -4.81
N MET A 159 3.77 3.50 -4.75
CA MET A 159 5.06 3.87 -5.36
C MET A 159 6.22 2.99 -4.89
N LEU A 160 6.28 2.69 -3.62
CA LEU A 160 7.28 1.85 -2.97
C LEU A 160 6.65 0.57 -2.38
N GLY A 161 5.46 0.20 -2.84
CA GLY A 161 4.76 -1.00 -2.40
C GLY A 161 5.57 -2.26 -2.71
N GLY A 162 5.77 -3.16 -1.73
CA GLY A 162 6.54 -4.39 -1.91
C GLY A 162 8.04 -4.21 -2.09
N THR A 163 8.60 -3.03 -1.83
CA THR A 163 10.05 -2.79 -1.81
C THR A 163 10.65 -3.23 -0.47
N TRP A 164 10.91 -4.51 -0.30
CA TRP A 164 11.26 -5.10 0.99
C TRP A 164 12.53 -4.52 1.62
N ALA A 165 13.51 -4.12 0.78
CA ALA A 165 14.80 -3.62 1.23
C ALA A 165 14.83 -2.09 1.40
N PHE A 166 13.83 -1.36 0.89
CA PHE A 166 13.87 0.10 0.85
C PHE A 166 13.84 0.71 2.24
N ASN A 167 14.90 1.48 2.58
CA ASN A 167 14.98 2.24 3.83
C ASN A 167 15.85 3.50 3.66
N GLN A 168 15.65 4.25 2.58
CA GLN A 168 16.41 5.48 2.33
C GLN A 168 15.67 6.73 2.81
N PRO A 169 16.41 7.77 3.23
CA PRO A 169 15.81 9.01 3.70
C PRO A 169 15.09 9.74 2.55
N ILE A 170 13.81 10.06 2.79
CA ILE A 170 12.92 10.77 1.88
C ILE A 170 12.11 11.84 2.63
N GLY A 171 12.50 12.18 3.85
CA GLY A 171 11.79 13.14 4.71
C GLY A 171 11.73 14.57 4.18
N ASP A 172 12.67 14.93 3.29
CA ASP A 172 12.76 16.27 2.69
C ASP A 172 11.91 16.42 1.42
N TRP A 173 11.17 15.40 1.00
CA TRP A 173 10.28 15.50 -0.15
C TRP A 173 9.13 16.49 0.08
N ASP A 174 8.91 17.39 -0.86
CA ASP A 174 7.69 18.21 -0.90
C ASP A 174 6.53 17.39 -1.48
N VAL A 175 5.70 16.85 -0.60
CA VAL A 175 4.53 16.04 -0.97
C VAL A 175 3.21 16.84 -0.88
N SER A 176 3.29 18.15 -0.76
CA SER A 176 2.12 19.02 -0.51
C SER A 176 1.04 18.98 -1.59
N LYS A 177 1.36 18.51 -2.80
CA LYS A 177 0.37 18.34 -3.88
C LYS A 177 -0.19 16.91 -3.99
N VAL A 178 0.31 15.98 -3.20
CA VAL A 178 -0.15 14.59 -3.29
C VAL A 178 -1.56 14.45 -2.73
N THR A 179 -2.43 13.78 -3.48
CA THR A 179 -3.81 13.51 -3.09
C THR A 179 -4.08 12.04 -2.83
N ASP A 180 -3.24 11.15 -3.36
CA ASP A 180 -3.38 9.69 -3.22
C ASP A 180 -2.03 9.07 -2.79
N MET A 181 -1.99 8.55 -1.56
CA MET A 181 -0.86 7.82 -0.98
C MET A 181 -1.22 6.35 -0.67
N SER A 182 -2.32 5.83 -1.26
CA SER A 182 -2.74 4.47 -0.99
C SER A 182 -1.62 3.46 -1.28
N GLY A 183 -1.36 2.55 -0.34
CA GLY A 183 -0.35 1.49 -0.47
C GLY A 183 1.08 1.98 -0.69
N MET A 184 1.41 3.26 -0.47
CA MET A 184 2.73 3.82 -0.83
C MET A 184 3.90 3.01 -0.25
N PHE A 185 3.77 2.49 0.95
CA PHE A 185 4.75 1.64 1.64
C PHE A 185 4.19 0.24 1.97
N GLU A 186 3.15 -0.19 1.29
CA GLU A 186 2.59 -1.53 1.48
C GLU A 186 3.69 -2.60 1.33
N GLY A 187 3.91 -3.43 2.36
CA GLY A 187 4.96 -4.45 2.32
C GLY A 187 6.40 -3.93 2.27
N ALA A 188 6.65 -2.64 2.48
CA ALA A 188 8.00 -2.08 2.60
C ALA A 188 8.59 -2.42 3.98
N ARG A 189 9.00 -3.68 4.14
CA ARG A 189 9.30 -4.29 5.45
C ARG A 189 10.42 -3.62 6.21
N ALA A 190 11.44 -3.09 5.51
CA ALA A 190 12.59 -2.43 6.13
C ALA A 190 12.39 -0.93 6.37
N PHE A 191 11.35 -0.32 5.78
CA PHE A 191 11.16 1.12 5.82
C PHE A 191 10.87 1.62 7.23
N ASN A 192 11.73 2.51 7.72
CA ASN A 192 11.57 3.17 9.02
C ASN A 192 12.26 4.55 9.03
N GLN A 193 12.14 5.33 7.96
CA GLN A 193 12.73 6.67 7.89
C GLN A 193 11.75 7.75 8.36
N PRO A 194 12.26 8.85 8.95
CA PRO A 194 11.43 9.95 9.42
C PRO A 194 10.73 10.66 8.25
N ILE A 195 9.40 10.72 8.31
CA ILE A 195 8.52 11.39 7.35
C ILE A 195 7.48 12.28 8.05
N GLY A 196 7.65 12.55 9.35
CA GLY A 196 6.70 13.32 10.13
C GLY A 196 6.55 14.79 9.72
N ASN A 197 7.50 15.33 8.93
CA ASN A 197 7.45 16.71 8.42
C ASN A 197 6.70 16.83 7.07
N TRP A 198 6.23 15.72 6.49
CA TRP A 198 5.47 15.79 5.24
C TRP A 198 4.17 16.59 5.42
N ASP A 199 3.90 17.49 4.48
CA ASP A 199 2.59 18.12 4.35
C ASP A 199 1.63 17.19 3.60
N VAL A 200 0.81 16.46 4.35
CA VAL A 200 -0.18 15.52 3.81
C VAL A 200 -1.60 16.12 3.76
N SER A 201 -1.74 17.42 3.99
CA SER A 201 -3.03 18.12 4.13
C SER A 201 -3.94 18.06 2.89
N ASN A 202 -3.42 17.61 1.75
CA ASN A 202 -4.21 17.40 0.52
C ASN A 202 -4.52 15.92 0.23
N VAL A 203 -4.01 14.99 1.06
CA VAL A 203 -4.25 13.56 0.85
C VAL A 203 -5.69 13.19 1.24
N THR A 204 -6.36 12.46 0.37
CA THR A 204 -7.74 11.98 0.58
C THR A 204 -7.81 10.47 0.77
N ASN A 205 -6.81 9.72 0.30
CA ASN A 205 -6.75 8.27 0.38
C ASN A 205 -5.41 7.82 0.96
N MET A 206 -5.46 7.15 2.14
CA MET A 206 -4.31 6.55 2.83
C MET A 206 -4.51 5.03 3.03
N SER A 207 -5.47 4.42 2.30
CA SER A 207 -5.69 2.98 2.44
C SER A 207 -4.41 2.19 2.17
N HIS A 208 -4.15 1.14 2.96
CA HIS A 208 -2.96 0.28 2.88
C HIS A 208 -1.59 0.99 2.99
N MET A 209 -1.52 2.29 3.34
CA MET A 209 -0.28 3.07 3.21
C MET A 209 0.94 2.41 3.88
N PHE A 210 0.76 1.79 5.04
CA PHE A 210 1.79 1.07 5.79
C PHE A 210 1.42 -0.41 6.03
N ASN A 211 0.51 -0.97 5.24
CA ASN A 211 0.14 -2.38 5.37
C ASN A 211 1.40 -3.25 5.24
N CYS A 212 1.64 -4.14 6.19
CA CYS A 212 2.83 -5.00 6.27
C CYS A 212 4.19 -4.24 6.24
N ALA A 213 4.23 -2.95 6.56
CA ALA A 213 5.46 -2.21 6.81
C ALA A 213 5.97 -2.52 8.23
N THR A 214 6.47 -3.74 8.44
CA THR A 214 6.68 -4.36 9.74
C THR A 214 7.68 -3.63 10.65
N SER A 215 8.60 -2.83 10.08
CA SER A 215 9.58 -2.04 10.85
C SER A 215 9.17 -0.59 11.10
N PHE A 216 8.09 -0.11 10.44
CA PHE A 216 7.74 1.31 10.52
C PHE A 216 7.24 1.69 11.91
N ASN A 217 7.92 2.65 12.54
CA ASN A 217 7.55 3.21 13.85
C ASN A 217 8.02 4.66 14.01
N GLN A 218 7.88 5.50 12.97
CA GLN A 218 8.27 6.90 13.03
C GLN A 218 7.11 7.80 13.46
N PRO A 219 7.40 8.93 14.16
CA PRO A 219 6.36 9.85 14.61
C PRO A 219 5.70 10.54 13.41
N ILE A 220 4.38 10.39 13.31
CA ILE A 220 3.52 10.98 12.29
C ILE A 220 2.29 11.69 12.91
N GLY A 221 2.27 11.89 14.21
CA GLY A 221 1.14 12.49 14.93
C GLY A 221 0.82 13.94 14.54
N ASN A 222 1.76 14.64 13.88
CA ASN A 222 1.56 16.02 13.41
C ASN A 222 0.95 16.11 12.00
N TRP A 223 0.68 14.99 11.35
CA TRP A 223 0.06 15.01 10.03
C TRP A 223 -1.36 15.59 10.08
N ASP A 224 -1.68 16.49 9.18
CA ASP A 224 -3.05 16.93 8.93
C ASP A 224 -3.75 15.92 8.02
N VAL A 225 -4.54 15.03 8.63
CA VAL A 225 -5.31 14.00 7.91
C VAL A 225 -6.78 14.39 7.74
N SER A 226 -7.14 15.66 7.96
CA SER A 226 -8.53 16.13 7.99
C SER A 226 -9.30 15.94 6.68
N LYS A 227 -8.60 15.77 5.54
CA LYS A 227 -9.23 15.46 4.25
C LYS A 227 -9.30 13.97 3.91
N VAL A 228 -8.69 13.12 4.73
CA VAL A 228 -8.67 11.67 4.45
C VAL A 228 -10.07 11.08 4.66
N THR A 229 -10.51 10.30 3.70
CA THR A 229 -11.82 9.62 3.72
C THR A 229 -11.70 8.11 3.83
N ASP A 230 -10.56 7.54 3.48
CA ASP A 230 -10.31 6.09 3.49
C ASP A 230 -8.98 5.78 4.18
N MET A 231 -9.04 4.99 5.27
CA MET A 231 -7.92 4.47 6.05
C MET A 231 -7.94 2.93 6.13
N PHE A 232 -8.59 2.28 5.15
CA PHE A 232 -8.66 0.82 5.07
C PHE A 232 -7.26 0.19 5.16
N ASP A 233 -7.06 -0.76 6.10
CA ASP A 233 -5.81 -1.50 6.31
C ASP A 233 -4.54 -0.62 6.47
N MET A 234 -4.67 0.67 6.84
CA MET A 234 -3.54 1.62 6.81
C MET A 234 -2.30 1.13 7.58
N PHE A 235 -2.48 0.49 8.73
CA PHE A 235 -1.41 -0.08 9.57
C PHE A 235 -1.58 -1.59 9.78
N SER A 236 -2.34 -2.26 8.93
CA SER A 236 -2.51 -3.70 9.03
C SER A 236 -1.14 -4.40 8.94
N CYS A 237 -0.84 -5.34 9.86
CA CYS A 237 0.46 -6.02 9.96
C CYS A 237 1.68 -5.07 10.13
N ALA A 238 1.48 -3.81 10.56
CA ALA A 238 2.57 -2.91 10.93
C ALA A 238 3.04 -3.24 12.36
N ASP A 239 3.76 -4.35 12.51
CA ASP A 239 4.07 -5.00 13.79
C ASP A 239 4.73 -4.07 14.83
N ALA A 240 5.58 -3.14 14.39
CA ALA A 240 6.33 -2.23 15.27
C ALA A 240 5.59 -0.91 15.56
N PHE A 241 4.53 -0.58 14.80
CA PHE A 241 3.92 0.74 14.89
C PHE A 241 3.21 0.96 16.22
N ASN A 242 3.67 1.96 16.98
CA ASN A 242 3.07 2.37 18.25
C ASN A 242 3.32 3.87 18.53
N GLN A 243 3.16 4.73 17.53
CA GLN A 243 3.35 6.18 17.69
C GLN A 243 2.02 6.87 18.04
N PRO A 244 2.08 7.99 18.80
CA PRO A 244 0.89 8.74 19.15
C PRO A 244 0.26 9.39 17.92
N ILE A 245 -1.01 9.06 17.67
CA ILE A 245 -1.85 9.59 16.59
C ILE A 245 -3.21 10.07 17.09
N GLY A 246 -3.38 10.21 18.40
CA GLY A 246 -4.65 10.64 19.01
C GLY A 246 -5.12 12.02 18.58
N ASN A 247 -4.20 12.90 18.13
CA ASN A 247 -4.52 14.26 17.68
C ASN A 247 -5.02 14.32 16.22
N TRP A 248 -5.07 13.22 15.50
CA TRP A 248 -5.55 13.20 14.12
C TRP A 248 -7.02 13.59 14.04
N ASP A 249 -7.36 14.52 13.15
CA ASP A 249 -8.75 14.79 12.78
C ASP A 249 -9.22 13.75 11.74
N VAL A 250 -9.90 12.70 12.24
CA VAL A 250 -10.45 11.62 11.41
C VAL A 250 -11.93 11.82 11.09
N SER A 251 -12.47 13.01 11.33
CA SER A 251 -13.90 13.30 11.23
C SER A 251 -14.51 13.15 9.81
N ASN A 252 -13.67 13.03 8.79
CA ASN A 252 -14.10 12.77 7.43
C ASN A 252 -13.90 11.30 6.98
N VAL A 253 -13.31 10.45 7.81
CA VAL A 253 -13.08 9.05 7.46
C VAL A 253 -14.39 8.27 7.48
N THR A 254 -14.63 7.49 6.44
CA THR A 254 -15.82 6.65 6.29
C THR A 254 -15.51 5.16 6.41
N ASN A 255 -14.25 4.76 6.17
CA ASN A 255 -13.80 3.37 6.20
C ASN A 255 -12.53 3.23 7.04
N MET A 256 -12.60 2.49 8.14
CA MET A 256 -11.49 2.15 9.04
C MET A 256 -11.32 0.63 9.16
N SER A 257 -11.92 -0.16 8.25
CA SER A 257 -11.79 -1.62 8.35
C SER A 257 -10.33 -2.05 8.28
N GLY A 258 -9.95 -3.00 9.14
CA GLY A 258 -8.61 -3.55 9.24
C GLY A 258 -7.49 -2.58 9.63
N MET A 259 -7.80 -1.30 9.99
CA MET A 259 -6.80 -0.25 10.14
C MET A 259 -5.58 -0.63 10.99
N PHE A 260 -5.78 -1.39 12.06
CA PHE A 260 -4.73 -1.88 12.96
C PHE A 260 -4.70 -3.43 13.05
N CYS A 261 -5.32 -4.12 12.10
CA CYS A 261 -5.35 -5.57 12.09
C CYS A 261 -3.91 -6.13 12.13
N HIS A 262 -3.60 -7.04 13.07
CA HIS A 262 -2.25 -7.56 13.30
C HIS A 262 -1.17 -6.51 13.68
N ALA A 263 -1.53 -5.26 14.02
CA ALA A 263 -0.57 -4.27 14.54
C ALA A 263 -0.21 -4.59 16.00
N LYS A 264 0.70 -5.54 16.20
CA LYS A 264 0.95 -6.20 17.48
C LYS A 264 1.34 -5.27 18.63
N ALA A 265 2.08 -4.20 18.32
CA ALA A 265 2.56 -3.25 19.33
C ALA A 265 1.60 -2.10 19.60
N PHE A 266 0.58 -1.89 18.74
CA PHE A 266 -0.25 -0.69 18.81
C PHE A 266 -1.11 -0.66 20.07
N ASN A 267 -0.90 0.38 20.89
CA ASN A 267 -1.69 0.65 22.11
C ASN A 267 -1.71 2.15 22.46
N GLN A 268 -1.88 3.03 21.46
CA GLN A 268 -1.93 4.49 21.69
C GLN A 268 -3.36 4.98 21.95
N PRO A 269 -3.52 6.04 22.75
CA PRO A 269 -4.83 6.64 23.01
C PRO A 269 -5.40 7.25 21.73
N ILE A 270 -6.61 6.81 21.36
CA ILE A 270 -7.37 7.27 20.20
C ILE A 270 -8.84 7.55 20.57
N GLY A 271 -9.14 7.64 21.86
CA GLY A 271 -10.50 7.82 22.37
C GLY A 271 -11.15 9.12 21.93
N ASP A 272 -10.36 10.17 21.68
CA ASP A 272 -10.83 11.50 21.27
C ASP A 272 -11.15 11.60 19.76
N TRP A 273 -10.96 10.53 19.00
CA TRP A 273 -11.29 10.53 17.58
C TRP A 273 -12.79 10.71 17.33
N VAL A 274 -13.14 11.61 16.42
CA VAL A 274 -14.51 11.79 15.93
C VAL A 274 -14.78 10.80 14.79
N VAL A 275 -15.44 9.69 15.10
CA VAL A 275 -15.68 8.59 14.16
C VAL A 275 -17.11 8.54 13.61
N SER A 276 -17.89 9.59 13.82
CA SER A 276 -19.33 9.62 13.52
C SER A 276 -19.69 9.43 12.03
N LYS A 277 -18.72 9.55 11.11
CA LYS A 277 -18.96 9.25 9.68
C LYS A 277 -18.54 7.84 9.27
N VAL A 278 -17.89 7.08 10.16
CA VAL A 278 -17.42 5.74 9.82
C VAL A 278 -18.60 4.79 9.68
N THR A 279 -18.60 4.05 8.59
CA THR A 279 -19.64 3.05 8.29
C THR A 279 -19.11 1.62 8.39
N ASN A 280 -17.79 1.42 8.27
CA ASN A 280 -17.16 0.11 8.32
C ASN A 280 -15.97 0.11 9.28
N MET A 281 -16.04 -0.70 10.34
CA MET A 281 -14.99 -0.94 11.35
C MET A 281 -14.62 -2.43 11.43
N SER A 282 -14.96 -3.23 10.40
CA SER A 282 -14.64 -4.66 10.41
C SER A 282 -13.15 -4.89 10.61
N SER A 283 -12.78 -5.85 11.44
CA SER A 283 -11.40 -6.26 11.73
C SER A 283 -10.46 -5.13 12.20
N MET A 284 -10.98 -3.96 12.64
CA MET A 284 -10.15 -2.77 12.92
C MET A 284 -9.01 -3.06 13.92
N PHE A 285 -9.25 -3.88 14.94
CA PHE A 285 -8.28 -4.30 15.94
C PHE A 285 -8.08 -5.82 15.97
N CYS A 286 -8.41 -6.51 14.89
CA CYS A 286 -8.23 -7.95 14.77
C CYS A 286 -6.76 -8.33 15.02
N HIS A 287 -6.48 -9.29 15.91
CA HIS A 287 -5.13 -9.69 16.33
C HIS A 287 -4.22 -8.55 16.85
N THR A 288 -4.80 -7.43 17.29
CA THR A 288 -4.06 -6.32 17.90
C THR A 288 -3.91 -6.59 19.41
N MET A 289 -3.02 -7.48 19.74
CA MET A 289 -2.94 -8.13 21.08
C MET A 289 -2.63 -7.15 22.22
N ALA A 290 -1.99 -5.99 21.94
CA ALA A 290 -1.62 -5.00 22.96
C ALA A 290 -2.71 -3.96 23.23
N PHE A 291 -3.67 -3.79 22.30
CA PHE A 291 -4.61 -2.68 22.36
C PHE A 291 -5.61 -2.82 23.51
N ASN A 292 -5.61 -1.81 24.39
CA ASN A 292 -6.57 -1.72 25.50
C ASN A 292 -6.82 -0.26 25.89
N GLN A 293 -7.03 0.64 24.92
CA GLN A 293 -7.30 2.05 25.18
C GLN A 293 -8.81 2.34 25.23
N PRO A 294 -9.24 3.35 26.04
CA PRO A 294 -10.64 3.71 26.11
C PRO A 294 -11.15 4.27 24.79
N ILE A 295 -12.22 3.69 24.28
CA ILE A 295 -12.91 4.09 23.05
C ILE A 295 -14.43 4.10 23.26
N GLY A 296 -14.90 4.09 24.51
CA GLY A 296 -16.32 4.01 24.86
C GLY A 296 -17.14 5.23 24.46
N ASP A 297 -16.49 6.38 24.26
CA ASP A 297 -17.13 7.65 23.88
C ASP A 297 -17.27 7.83 22.35
N TRP A 298 -16.81 6.87 21.56
CA TRP A 298 -16.98 6.91 20.10
C TRP A 298 -18.45 6.87 19.69
N ASP A 299 -18.85 7.80 18.83
CA ASP A 299 -20.14 7.75 18.16
C ASP A 299 -20.08 6.77 16.97
N VAL A 300 -20.54 5.54 17.21
CA VAL A 300 -20.58 4.46 16.22
C VAL A 300 -21.96 4.29 15.58
N SER A 301 -22.86 5.24 15.75
CA SER A 301 -24.26 5.14 15.32
C SER A 301 -24.46 4.95 13.81
N ASN A 302 -23.45 5.31 13.00
CA ASN A 302 -23.47 5.09 11.55
C ASN A 302 -22.77 3.80 11.09
N VAL A 303 -22.15 3.05 12.01
CA VAL A 303 -21.45 1.81 11.64
C VAL A 303 -22.44 0.70 11.31
N THR A 304 -22.22 0.05 10.18
CA THR A 304 -23.04 -1.07 9.70
C THR A 304 -22.34 -2.41 9.78
N ASN A 305 -21.00 -2.41 9.77
CA ASN A 305 -20.19 -3.63 9.84
C ASN A 305 -19.12 -3.52 10.96
N MET A 306 -19.17 -4.45 11.93
CA MET A 306 -18.22 -4.62 13.03
C MET A 306 -17.66 -6.07 13.08
N SER A 307 -17.75 -6.82 11.97
CA SER A 307 -17.28 -8.21 11.93
C SER A 307 -15.80 -8.28 12.31
N GLY A 308 -15.42 -9.21 13.18
CA GLY A 308 -14.05 -9.44 13.63
C GLY A 308 -13.35 -8.23 14.30
N MET A 309 -14.08 -7.16 14.69
CA MET A 309 -13.46 -5.90 15.13
C MET A 309 -12.43 -6.08 16.25
N PHE A 310 -12.65 -7.00 17.17
CA PHE A 310 -11.77 -7.34 18.29
C PHE A 310 -11.40 -8.83 18.30
N GLU A 311 -11.44 -9.50 17.15
CA GLU A 311 -11.01 -10.90 17.04
C GLU A 311 -9.56 -11.02 17.52
N ASP A 312 -9.29 -11.94 18.45
CA ASP A 312 -7.97 -12.17 19.08
C ASP A 312 -7.29 -10.90 19.66
N ALA A 313 -8.09 -9.86 19.97
CA ALA A 313 -7.62 -8.69 20.73
C ALA A 313 -7.53 -9.05 22.21
N SER A 314 -6.54 -9.86 22.57
CA SER A 314 -6.46 -10.58 23.85
C SER A 314 -6.33 -9.68 25.09
N ALA A 315 -5.87 -8.42 24.95
CA ALA A 315 -5.80 -7.46 26.04
C ALA A 315 -7.03 -6.56 26.17
N PHE A 316 -7.88 -6.48 25.13
CA PHE A 316 -8.97 -5.51 25.09
C PHE A 316 -10.05 -5.80 26.11
N ASN A 317 -10.30 -4.85 27.04
CA ASN A 317 -11.35 -4.93 28.04
C ASN A 317 -11.88 -3.55 28.45
N GLN A 318 -12.11 -2.66 27.49
CA GLN A 318 -12.63 -1.32 27.78
C GLN A 318 -14.16 -1.25 27.69
N PRO A 319 -14.82 -0.36 28.49
CA PRO A 319 -16.26 -0.22 28.47
C PRO A 319 -16.75 0.36 27.14
N ILE A 320 -17.60 -0.40 26.45
CA ILE A 320 -18.22 -0.03 25.18
C ILE A 320 -19.74 -0.25 25.22
N GLY A 321 -20.32 -0.45 26.40
CA GLY A 321 -21.74 -0.73 26.57
C GLY A 321 -22.68 0.42 26.16
N ASN A 322 -22.16 1.66 26.03
CA ASN A 322 -22.91 2.83 25.62
C ASN A 322 -22.96 3.05 24.09
N TRP A 323 -22.25 2.23 23.32
CA TRP A 323 -22.27 2.33 21.87
C TRP A 323 -23.69 2.14 21.31
N ASP A 324 -24.12 3.03 20.42
CA ASP A 324 -25.33 2.82 19.63
C ASP A 324 -25.00 1.93 18.42
N VAL A 325 -25.29 0.64 18.55
CA VAL A 325 -25.07 -0.37 17.51
C VAL A 325 -26.35 -0.69 16.72
N SER A 326 -27.39 0.16 16.81
CA SER A 326 -28.72 -0.10 16.23
C SER A 326 -28.72 -0.16 14.69
N ASN A 327 -27.64 0.32 14.03
CA ASN A 327 -27.47 0.22 12.58
C ASN A 327 -26.55 -0.94 12.14
N VAL A 328 -25.90 -1.64 13.07
CA VAL A 328 -25.01 -2.75 12.74
C VAL A 328 -25.80 -3.95 12.21
N THR A 329 -25.32 -4.50 11.10
CA THR A 329 -25.92 -5.67 10.44
C THR A 329 -25.05 -6.92 10.57
N ASP A 330 -23.76 -6.74 10.82
CA ASP A 330 -22.77 -7.81 10.86
C ASP A 330 -21.85 -7.65 12.09
N MET A 331 -21.82 -8.68 12.96
CA MET A 331 -21.00 -8.80 14.17
C MET A 331 -20.36 -10.19 14.27
N ASP A 332 -20.21 -10.93 13.14
CA ASP A 332 -19.55 -12.21 13.17
C ASP A 332 -18.13 -12.06 13.73
N TRP A 333 -17.67 -13.02 14.53
CA TRP A 333 -16.34 -13.04 15.16
C TRP A 333 -15.93 -11.81 15.98
N MET A 334 -16.83 -10.85 16.25
CA MET A 334 -16.49 -9.54 16.82
C MET A 334 -15.60 -9.62 18.06
N PHE A 335 -15.78 -10.60 18.95
CA PHE A 335 -14.99 -10.85 20.16
C PHE A 335 -14.43 -12.27 20.18
N ARG A 336 -14.31 -12.92 19.03
CA ARG A 336 -13.72 -14.26 18.97
C ARG A 336 -12.30 -14.22 19.53
N ASP A 337 -11.99 -15.16 20.44
CA ASP A 337 -10.70 -15.28 21.11
C ASP A 337 -10.22 -13.99 21.84
N ALA A 338 -11.11 -13.01 22.10
CA ALA A 338 -10.86 -11.83 22.93
C ALA A 338 -10.87 -12.22 24.41
N THR A 339 -9.79 -12.86 24.86
CA THR A 339 -9.73 -13.60 26.14
C THR A 339 -9.90 -12.73 27.38
N ALA A 340 -9.60 -11.43 27.34
CA ALA A 340 -9.78 -10.50 28.47
C ALA A 340 -11.13 -9.80 28.50
N PHE A 341 -11.88 -9.80 27.39
CA PHE A 341 -13.09 -8.99 27.28
C PHE A 341 -14.20 -9.49 28.20
N ASN A 342 -14.68 -8.59 29.09
CA ASN A 342 -15.77 -8.89 30.03
C ASN A 342 -16.58 -7.64 30.38
N GLN A 343 -16.88 -6.77 29.43
CA GLN A 343 -17.65 -5.55 29.67
C GLN A 343 -19.15 -5.77 29.43
N PRO A 344 -20.04 -5.05 30.18
CA PRO A 344 -21.48 -5.18 30.00
C PRO A 344 -21.93 -4.55 28.68
N ILE A 345 -22.52 -5.37 27.80
CA ILE A 345 -23.06 -4.98 26.50
C ILE A 345 -24.54 -5.40 26.34
N GLY A 346 -25.19 -5.78 27.43
CA GLY A 346 -26.55 -6.32 27.42
C GLY A 346 -27.63 -5.31 26.96
N ASN A 347 -27.30 -4.01 26.87
CA ASN A 347 -28.21 -2.95 26.42
C ASN A 347 -28.16 -2.70 24.92
N TRP A 348 -27.24 -3.30 24.19
CA TRP A 348 -27.13 -3.12 22.74
C TRP A 348 -28.41 -3.49 22.01
N ASP A 349 -28.88 -2.62 21.12
CA ASP A 349 -29.95 -2.94 20.18
C ASP A 349 -29.39 -3.64 18.95
N VAL A 350 -29.50 -4.95 18.92
CA VAL A 350 -29.04 -5.83 17.84
C VAL A 350 -30.17 -6.23 16.89
N SER A 351 -31.27 -5.48 16.85
CA SER A 351 -32.47 -5.86 16.05
C SER A 351 -32.17 -5.99 14.56
N LYS A 352 -31.21 -5.22 14.03
CA LYS A 352 -30.79 -5.27 12.62
C LYS A 352 -29.66 -6.25 12.32
N VAL A 353 -28.97 -6.78 13.33
CA VAL A 353 -27.86 -7.70 13.12
C VAL A 353 -28.36 -8.99 12.49
N THR A 354 -27.76 -9.38 11.38
CA THR A 354 -28.10 -10.61 10.64
C THR A 354 -27.07 -11.70 10.82
N ASP A 355 -25.81 -11.36 11.17
CA ASP A 355 -24.75 -12.30 11.44
C ASP A 355 -24.06 -12.02 12.78
N MET A 356 -23.94 -13.06 13.63
CA MET A 356 -23.24 -13.09 14.91
C MET A 356 -22.45 -14.40 15.05
N TYR A 357 -22.09 -15.02 13.94
CA TYR A 357 -21.41 -16.31 13.95
C TYR A 357 -20.15 -16.25 14.81
N GLU A 358 -20.03 -17.19 15.75
CA GLU A 358 -18.89 -17.32 16.67
C GLU A 358 -18.48 -16.01 17.41
N MET A 359 -19.40 -15.04 17.59
CA MET A 359 -19.09 -13.70 18.15
C MET A 359 -18.27 -13.75 19.46
N PHE A 360 -18.48 -14.74 20.32
CA PHE A 360 -17.78 -14.89 21.62
C PHE A 360 -17.02 -16.21 21.74
N ARG A 361 -16.79 -16.93 20.65
CA ARG A 361 -16.00 -18.15 20.69
C ARG A 361 -14.63 -17.85 21.27
N GLY A 362 -14.17 -18.59 22.29
CA GLY A 362 -12.87 -18.40 22.92
C GLY A 362 -12.74 -17.16 23.80
N ALA A 363 -13.76 -16.31 23.95
CA ALA A 363 -13.77 -15.17 24.88
C ALA A 363 -13.92 -15.66 26.33
N THR A 364 -12.87 -16.24 26.90
CA THR A 364 -12.92 -17.04 28.15
C THR A 364 -13.28 -16.24 29.39
N ALA A 365 -13.02 -14.92 29.43
CA ALA A 365 -13.41 -14.07 30.56
C ALA A 365 -14.88 -13.63 30.49
N PHE A 366 -15.52 -13.71 29.31
CA PHE A 366 -16.85 -13.15 29.10
C PHE A 366 -17.94 -13.91 29.86
N ASN A 367 -18.55 -13.27 30.84
CA ASN A 367 -19.62 -13.85 31.66
C ASN A 367 -20.83 -12.93 31.85
N GLN A 368 -20.98 -11.90 30.98
CA GLN A 368 -22.04 -10.92 31.08
C GLN A 368 -23.40 -11.44 30.59
N THR A 369 -24.48 -10.85 31.12
CA THR A 369 -25.82 -11.21 30.71
C THR A 369 -26.18 -10.59 29.38
N ILE A 370 -26.40 -11.42 28.35
CA ILE A 370 -26.71 -11.01 26.98
C ILE A 370 -28.10 -11.43 26.50
N ARG A 371 -29.10 -11.36 27.39
CA ARG A 371 -30.48 -11.85 27.14
C ARG A 371 -31.13 -11.33 25.85
N ARG A 372 -30.77 -10.13 25.38
CA ARG A 372 -31.28 -9.56 24.13
C ARG A 372 -30.58 -10.16 22.91
N LEU A 373 -29.30 -10.46 23.02
CA LEU A 373 -28.49 -11.07 21.97
C LEU A 373 -28.91 -12.53 21.68
N MET A 374 -29.35 -13.28 22.71
CA MET A 374 -29.74 -14.69 22.59
C MET A 374 -31.13 -14.94 21.97
N ARG A 375 -31.90 -13.92 21.60
CA ARG A 375 -33.25 -14.11 21.05
C ARG A 375 -33.27 -14.32 19.53
N LYS A 376 -32.14 -14.26 18.84
CA LYS A 376 -32.07 -14.59 17.42
C LYS A 376 -31.62 -16.05 17.25
N PRO A 377 -32.31 -16.84 16.41
CA PRO A 377 -31.83 -18.17 16.04
C PRO A 377 -30.51 -18.03 15.28
N TYR A 378 -29.53 -18.80 15.71
CA TYR A 378 -28.22 -18.98 15.02
C TYR A 378 -28.43 -19.67 13.67
#